data_d78bdfb780ba8a716a91b034d02cb413
#
_entry.id   d78bdfb780ba8a716a91b034d02cb413
#
_cell.length_a   1.000
_cell.length_b   1.000
_cell.length_c   1.000
_cell.angle_alpha   90.00
_cell.angle_beta   90.00
_cell.angle_gamma   90.00
#
_symmetry.space_group_name_H-M   'P 1'
#
loop_
_entity.id
_entity.type
_entity.pdbx_description
1 polymer ?
#
loop_
_entity_poly.entity_id
_entity_poly.type
_entity_poly.pdbx_seq_one_letter_code
_entity_poly.pdbx_strand_id
1 'polypeptide(L)'
;MQIEFINYTKDFTGEQSVFYFEDLTEAIEWHDNYIEQYPDDETGCTYFSAYGVELPACVDMIKEFEELETKHNEVEMEAAAQLINYGYADDFENAFNVLDDHGYFISGHGKLDAFENYLDEICYLDGVPEHLRWYIDMDAIMRDFEFDGLTIIELNDGDDFLFLHD
;
A
#
# COMPACT_ATOMS: atom_id res chain seq x y z
N MET A 1 -1.60 -11.41 4.37
CA MET A 1 -2.92 -11.04 3.82
C MET A 1 -4.02 -11.67 4.65
N GLN A 2 -5.16 -11.02 4.81
CA GLN A 2 -6.35 -11.60 5.46
C GLN A 2 -7.59 -11.08 4.75
N ILE A 3 -8.52 -11.99 4.45
CA ILE A 3 -9.78 -11.70 3.77
C ILE A 3 -10.90 -12.37 4.56
N GLU A 4 -11.98 -11.64 4.81
CA GLU A 4 -13.16 -12.15 5.47
C GLU A 4 -14.39 -11.90 4.58
N PHE A 5 -15.09 -12.98 4.25
CA PHE A 5 -16.41 -12.94 3.61
C PHE A 5 -17.50 -13.26 4.60
N ILE A 6 -18.65 -12.60 4.46
CA ILE A 6 -19.86 -12.88 5.22
C ILE A 6 -21.00 -13.29 4.27
N ASN A 7 -21.82 -14.23 4.70
CA ASN A 7 -23.11 -14.53 4.08
C ASN A 7 -24.21 -13.91 4.94
N TYR A 8 -24.76 -12.83 4.48
CA TYR A 8 -25.83 -12.11 5.20
C TYR A 8 -27.13 -12.92 5.31
N THR A 9 -27.43 -13.78 4.34
CA THR A 9 -28.63 -14.63 4.36
C THR A 9 -28.55 -15.65 5.49
N LYS A 10 -27.38 -16.28 5.70
CA LYS A 10 -27.17 -17.28 6.75
C LYS A 10 -27.00 -16.70 8.14
N ASP A 11 -26.49 -15.47 8.25
CA ASP A 11 -26.32 -14.80 9.53
C ASP A 11 -27.66 -14.67 10.29
N PHE A 12 -28.76 -14.45 9.57
CA PHE A 12 -30.11 -14.44 10.15
C PHE A 12 -30.63 -15.83 10.59
N THR A 13 -30.07 -16.91 10.05
CA THR A 13 -30.51 -18.29 10.37
C THR A 13 -29.67 -18.95 11.46
N GLY A 14 -28.55 -18.34 11.85
CA GLY A 14 -27.62 -18.87 12.85
C GLY A 14 -26.72 -20.00 12.33
N GLU A 15 -26.62 -20.17 11.02
CA GLU A 15 -25.65 -21.05 10.37
C GLU A 15 -24.28 -20.36 10.27
N GLN A 16 -23.22 -21.11 9.85
CA GLN A 16 -21.92 -20.50 9.61
C GLN A 16 -22.02 -19.44 8.52
N SER A 17 -21.76 -18.19 8.89
CA SER A 17 -21.95 -17.04 8.01
C SER A 17 -20.63 -16.33 7.67
N VAL A 18 -19.55 -16.63 8.39
CA VAL A 18 -18.25 -15.96 8.23
C VAL A 18 -17.18 -16.94 7.78
N PHE A 19 -16.41 -16.54 6.77
CA PHE A 19 -15.38 -17.34 6.11
C PHE A 19 -14.09 -16.53 6.04
N TYR A 20 -12.97 -17.12 6.46
CA TYR A 20 -11.66 -16.47 6.56
C TYR A 20 -10.68 -17.10 5.60
N PHE A 21 -9.91 -16.28 4.91
CA PHE A 21 -8.88 -16.68 3.95
C PHE A 21 -7.59 -15.90 4.19
N GLU A 22 -6.46 -16.57 4.01
CA GLU A 22 -5.12 -15.99 4.01
C GLU A 22 -4.51 -15.98 2.60
N ASP A 23 -5.12 -16.73 1.68
CA ASP A 23 -4.74 -16.82 0.27
C ASP A 23 -5.82 -16.17 -0.61
N LEU A 24 -5.36 -15.29 -1.51
CA LEU A 24 -6.20 -14.47 -2.35
C LEU A 24 -6.96 -15.28 -3.40
N THR A 25 -6.26 -16.19 -4.08
CA THR A 25 -6.84 -17.04 -5.13
C THR A 25 -7.90 -17.97 -4.52
N GLU A 26 -7.59 -18.56 -3.34
CA GLU A 26 -8.56 -19.40 -2.61
C GLU A 26 -9.82 -18.61 -2.23
N ALA A 27 -9.67 -17.36 -1.79
CA ALA A 27 -10.79 -16.50 -1.42
C ALA A 27 -11.69 -16.17 -2.61
N ILE A 28 -11.11 -15.82 -3.76
CA ILE A 28 -11.85 -15.50 -4.99
C ILE A 28 -12.52 -16.75 -5.55
N GLU A 29 -11.81 -17.87 -5.67
CA GLU A 29 -12.39 -19.14 -6.14
C GLU A 29 -13.54 -19.61 -5.25
N TRP A 30 -13.38 -19.48 -3.94
CA TRP A 30 -14.45 -19.79 -2.99
C TRP A 30 -15.67 -18.89 -3.23
N HIS A 31 -15.48 -17.58 -3.31
CA HIS A 31 -16.56 -16.62 -3.51
C HIS A 31 -17.33 -16.89 -4.81
N ASP A 32 -16.63 -17.07 -5.93
CA ASP A 32 -17.24 -17.29 -7.24
C ASP A 32 -18.00 -18.62 -7.28
N ASN A 33 -17.44 -19.72 -6.74
CA ASN A 33 -18.11 -21.00 -6.62
C ASN A 33 -19.32 -20.92 -5.68
N TYR A 34 -19.22 -20.14 -4.60
CA TYR A 34 -20.31 -19.98 -3.64
C TYR A 34 -21.51 -19.29 -4.26
N ILE A 35 -21.29 -18.18 -4.98
CA ILE A 35 -22.38 -17.45 -5.66
C ILE A 35 -23.04 -18.34 -6.73
N GLU A 36 -22.24 -19.11 -7.48
CA GLU A 36 -22.78 -20.00 -8.49
C GLU A 36 -23.68 -21.10 -7.88
N GLN A 37 -23.28 -21.63 -6.72
CA GLN A 37 -24.04 -22.69 -6.02
C GLN A 37 -25.27 -22.15 -5.29
N TYR A 38 -25.18 -20.92 -4.78
CA TYR A 38 -26.23 -20.28 -3.95
C TYR A 38 -26.56 -18.88 -4.47
N PRO A 39 -27.18 -18.77 -5.66
CA PRO A 39 -27.39 -17.47 -6.31
C PRO A 39 -28.39 -16.55 -5.58
N ASP A 40 -29.17 -17.10 -4.64
CA ASP A 40 -30.13 -16.33 -3.83
C ASP A 40 -29.52 -15.85 -2.50
N ASP A 41 -28.27 -16.26 -2.17
CA ASP A 41 -27.59 -15.86 -0.96
C ASP A 41 -26.91 -14.48 -1.19
N GLU A 42 -27.05 -13.59 -0.22
CA GLU A 42 -26.37 -12.30 -0.23
C GLU A 42 -25.02 -12.42 0.50
N THR A 43 -23.92 -12.24 -0.24
CA THR A 43 -22.55 -12.31 0.29
C THR A 43 -21.84 -10.98 0.11
N GLY A 44 -20.85 -10.73 0.97
CA GLY A 44 -19.98 -9.56 0.84
C GLY A 44 -18.65 -9.77 1.55
N CYS A 45 -17.66 -9.01 1.15
CA CYS A 45 -16.40 -8.90 1.88
C CYS A 45 -16.58 -7.91 3.04
N THR A 46 -16.19 -8.30 4.25
CA THR A 46 -16.26 -7.44 5.44
C THR A 46 -14.89 -7.01 5.94
N TYR A 47 -13.84 -7.69 5.49
CA TYR A 47 -12.47 -7.35 5.84
C TYR A 47 -11.50 -7.77 4.74
N PHE A 48 -10.61 -6.86 4.37
CA PHE A 48 -9.50 -7.13 3.48
C PHE A 48 -8.27 -6.40 3.98
N SER A 49 -7.15 -7.11 4.16
CA SER A 49 -5.87 -6.50 4.51
C SER A 49 -4.72 -7.14 3.74
N ALA A 50 -3.81 -6.29 3.28
CA ALA A 50 -2.56 -6.69 2.66
C ALA A 50 -1.44 -5.73 3.10
N TYR A 51 -0.20 -6.19 3.12
CA TYR A 51 0.98 -5.38 3.49
C TYR A 51 0.83 -4.63 4.83
N GLY A 52 0.18 -5.28 5.82
CA GLY A 52 0.00 -4.70 7.15
C GLY A 52 -1.06 -3.60 7.25
N VAL A 53 -1.75 -3.25 6.17
CA VAL A 53 -2.79 -2.22 6.16
C VAL A 53 -4.17 -2.81 5.83
N GLU A 54 -5.22 -2.16 6.34
CA GLU A 54 -6.59 -2.47 6.00
C GLU A 54 -6.98 -1.72 4.73
N LEU A 55 -7.53 -2.44 3.76
CA LEU A 55 -7.96 -1.93 2.46
C LEU A 55 -9.49 -1.94 2.37
N PRO A 56 -10.08 -1.17 1.43
CA PRO A 56 -11.52 -1.20 1.22
C PRO A 56 -12.05 -2.62 0.98
N ALA A 57 -12.96 -3.08 1.83
CA ALA A 57 -13.46 -4.44 1.84
C ALA A 57 -14.56 -4.61 0.79
N CYS A 58 -14.19 -4.85 -0.47
CA CYS A 58 -15.13 -5.22 -1.52
C CYS A 58 -14.53 -6.26 -2.47
N VAL A 59 -15.38 -7.06 -3.10
CA VAL A 59 -14.95 -8.15 -3.98
C VAL A 59 -14.21 -7.62 -5.21
N ASP A 60 -14.65 -6.47 -5.74
CA ASP A 60 -14.02 -5.88 -6.93
C ASP A 60 -12.59 -5.44 -6.61
N MET A 61 -12.36 -4.85 -5.43
CA MET A 61 -11.02 -4.47 -4.96
C MET A 61 -10.10 -5.69 -4.80
N ILE A 62 -10.63 -6.79 -4.26
CA ILE A 62 -9.87 -8.03 -4.10
C ILE A 62 -9.45 -8.61 -5.46
N LYS A 63 -10.35 -8.61 -6.45
CA LYS A 63 -10.07 -9.09 -7.81
C LYS A 63 -9.08 -8.17 -8.54
N GLU A 64 -9.23 -6.87 -8.38
CA GLU A 64 -8.28 -5.89 -8.91
C GLU A 64 -6.89 -6.09 -8.32
N PHE A 65 -6.80 -6.31 -7.00
CA PHE A 65 -5.55 -6.58 -6.31
C PHE A 65 -4.85 -7.84 -6.87
N GLU A 66 -5.59 -8.96 -7.08
CA GLU A 66 -5.03 -10.19 -7.68
C GLU A 66 -4.45 -9.95 -9.07
N GLU A 67 -5.15 -9.17 -9.92
CA GLU A 67 -4.65 -8.85 -11.25
C GLU A 67 -3.38 -7.99 -11.20
N LEU A 68 -3.29 -7.07 -10.26
CA LEU A 68 -2.18 -6.14 -10.11
C LEU A 68 -0.93 -6.81 -9.53
N GLU A 69 -1.07 -7.78 -8.60
CA GLU A 69 0.05 -8.58 -8.09
C GLU A 69 0.81 -9.32 -9.21
N THR A 70 0.15 -9.59 -10.34
CA THR A 70 0.81 -10.19 -11.50
C THR A 70 1.62 -9.20 -12.35
N LYS A 71 1.38 -7.91 -12.21
CA LYS A 71 1.93 -6.84 -13.06
C LYS A 71 2.99 -6.01 -12.33
N HIS A 72 2.89 -5.90 -11.03
CA HIS A 72 3.72 -5.07 -10.19
C HIS A 72 4.52 -5.92 -9.19
N ASN A 73 5.66 -5.41 -8.76
CA ASN A 73 6.44 -6.06 -7.72
C ASN A 73 5.85 -5.77 -6.32
N GLU A 74 6.35 -6.49 -5.31
CA GLU A 74 5.86 -6.42 -3.93
C GLU A 74 5.98 -5.01 -3.34
N VAL A 75 7.07 -4.30 -3.61
CA VAL A 75 7.33 -2.93 -3.10
C VAL A 75 6.33 -1.93 -3.71
N GLU A 76 6.07 -2.03 -5.01
CA GLU A 76 5.06 -1.19 -5.69
C GLU A 76 3.65 -1.45 -5.17
N MET A 77 3.29 -2.73 -4.98
CA MET A 77 1.99 -3.11 -4.44
C MET A 77 1.80 -2.64 -3.02
N GLU A 78 2.82 -2.77 -2.18
CA GLU A 78 2.80 -2.25 -0.82
C GLU A 78 2.65 -0.73 -0.79
N ALA A 79 3.44 -0.01 -1.60
CA ALA A 79 3.36 1.43 -1.69
C ALA A 79 1.96 1.90 -2.12
N ALA A 80 1.35 1.25 -3.11
CA ALA A 80 -0.01 1.54 -3.54
C ALA A 80 -1.04 1.29 -2.42
N ALA A 81 -0.91 0.18 -1.68
CA ALA A 81 -1.76 -0.12 -0.53
C ALA A 81 -1.61 0.94 0.58
N GLN A 82 -0.38 1.39 0.87
CA GLN A 82 -0.13 2.45 1.83
C GLN A 82 -0.74 3.79 1.38
N LEU A 83 -0.68 4.14 0.10
CA LEU A 83 -1.31 5.35 -0.42
C LEU A 83 -2.82 5.36 -0.22
N ILE A 84 -3.48 4.22 -0.45
CA ILE A 84 -4.91 4.06 -0.18
C ILE A 84 -5.19 4.21 1.33
N ASN A 85 -4.41 3.55 2.18
CA ASN A 85 -4.55 3.60 3.63
C ASN A 85 -4.38 5.04 4.20
N TYR A 86 -3.45 5.82 3.65
CA TYR A 86 -3.23 7.22 4.04
C TYR A 86 -4.21 8.20 3.39
N GLY A 87 -5.06 7.74 2.46
CA GLY A 87 -6.05 8.56 1.77
C GLY A 87 -5.49 9.45 0.65
N TYR A 88 -4.33 9.10 0.11
CA TYR A 88 -3.76 9.74 -1.10
C TYR A 88 -4.41 9.22 -2.37
N ALA A 89 -5.04 8.04 -2.31
CA ALA A 89 -5.76 7.42 -3.41
C ALA A 89 -7.01 6.70 -2.90
N ASP A 90 -8.05 6.62 -3.74
CA ASP A 90 -9.30 5.93 -3.41
C ASP A 90 -9.29 4.47 -3.89
N ASP A 91 -8.44 4.16 -4.88
CA ASP A 91 -8.29 2.84 -5.51
C ASP A 91 -6.85 2.62 -6.00
N PHE A 92 -6.56 1.42 -6.49
CA PHE A 92 -5.23 1.06 -6.97
C PHE A 92 -4.83 1.80 -8.25
N GLU A 93 -5.77 2.05 -9.18
CA GLU A 93 -5.48 2.80 -10.41
C GLU A 93 -4.98 4.20 -10.06
N ASN A 94 -5.67 4.89 -9.15
CA ASN A 94 -5.25 6.20 -8.65
C ASN A 94 -3.94 6.13 -7.87
N ALA A 95 -3.74 5.10 -7.05
CA ALA A 95 -2.49 4.93 -6.31
C ALA A 95 -1.29 4.78 -7.25
N PHE A 96 -1.39 3.95 -8.29
CA PHE A 96 -0.32 3.80 -9.28
C PHE A 96 -0.08 5.08 -10.08
N ASN A 97 -1.13 5.85 -10.41
CA ASN A 97 -0.95 7.16 -11.04
C ASN A 97 -0.16 8.13 -10.13
N VAL A 98 -0.44 8.13 -8.83
CA VAL A 98 0.32 8.93 -7.86
C VAL A 98 1.78 8.47 -7.78
N LEU A 99 2.03 7.15 -7.78
CA LEU A 99 3.39 6.61 -7.79
C LEU A 99 4.16 7.00 -9.04
N ASP A 100 3.53 6.93 -10.21
CA ASP A 100 4.16 7.25 -11.50
C ASP A 100 4.48 8.76 -11.63
N ASP A 101 3.60 9.63 -11.11
CA ASP A 101 3.73 11.08 -11.25
C ASP A 101 4.61 11.72 -10.15
N HIS A 102 4.60 11.18 -8.93
CA HIS A 102 5.15 11.84 -7.74
C HIS A 102 6.00 10.94 -6.84
N GLY A 103 6.07 9.63 -7.12
CA GLY A 103 6.73 8.64 -6.25
C GLY A 103 8.21 8.47 -6.54
N TYR A 104 9.03 8.51 -5.50
CA TYR A 104 10.42 8.08 -5.53
C TYR A 104 10.62 6.94 -4.55
N PHE A 105 11.02 5.76 -5.04
CA PHE A 105 11.40 4.63 -4.21
C PHE A 105 12.87 4.72 -3.87
N ILE A 106 13.18 4.89 -2.59
CA ILE A 106 14.54 5.08 -2.11
C ILE A 106 14.82 4.08 -0.99
N SER A 107 15.87 3.29 -1.16
CA SER A 107 16.35 2.38 -0.13
C SER A 107 17.33 3.08 0.82
N GLY A 108 17.30 2.70 2.11
CA GLY A 108 18.22 3.21 3.13
C GLY A 108 18.09 2.48 4.46
N HIS A 109 19.15 2.50 5.27
CA HIS A 109 19.13 1.92 6.61
C HIS A 109 18.42 2.83 7.62
N GLY A 110 17.12 3.04 7.38
CA GLY A 110 16.26 3.94 8.13
C GLY A 110 16.01 5.27 7.41
N LYS A 111 15.01 6.00 7.93
CA LYS A 111 14.43 7.19 7.29
C LYS A 111 15.46 8.27 6.94
N LEU A 112 16.43 8.53 7.81
CA LEU A 112 17.43 9.58 7.57
C LEU A 112 18.40 9.21 6.46
N ASP A 113 18.87 7.96 6.44
CA ASP A 113 19.78 7.45 5.40
C ASP A 113 19.05 7.44 4.03
N ALA A 114 17.80 6.99 4.00
CA ALA A 114 16.97 7.07 2.81
C ALA A 114 16.76 8.52 2.34
N PHE A 115 16.57 9.47 3.27
CA PHE A 115 16.45 10.88 2.92
C PHE A 115 17.74 11.46 2.34
N GLU A 116 18.91 11.09 2.86
CA GLU A 116 20.18 11.48 2.27
C GLU A 116 20.33 10.93 0.83
N ASN A 117 19.96 9.67 0.60
CA ASN A 117 19.95 9.07 -0.73
C ASN A 117 18.95 9.79 -1.66
N TYR A 118 17.77 10.15 -1.17
CA TYR A 118 16.80 10.95 -1.91
C TYR A 118 17.36 12.32 -2.34
N LEU A 119 18.05 13.02 -1.44
CA LEU A 119 18.69 14.31 -1.76
C LEU A 119 19.78 14.18 -2.83
N ASP A 120 20.50 13.06 -2.85
CA ASP A 120 21.48 12.76 -3.91
C ASP A 120 20.78 12.47 -5.24
N GLU A 121 19.67 11.72 -5.22
CA GLU A 121 18.89 11.39 -6.44
C GLU A 121 18.32 12.66 -7.10
N ILE A 122 17.78 13.59 -6.32
CA ILE A 122 17.28 14.87 -6.83
C ILE A 122 18.38 15.92 -7.02
N CYS A 123 19.66 15.55 -6.85
CA CYS A 123 20.83 16.43 -6.99
C CYS A 123 20.78 17.68 -6.07
N TYR A 124 20.08 17.60 -4.93
CA TYR A 124 19.91 18.75 -4.03
C TYR A 124 21.23 19.24 -3.42
N LEU A 125 22.14 18.30 -3.16
CA LEU A 125 23.45 18.58 -2.58
C LEU A 125 24.56 18.80 -3.65
N ASP A 126 24.18 18.90 -4.91
CA ASP A 126 25.11 19.20 -5.98
C ASP A 126 25.77 20.58 -5.77
N GLY A 127 27.10 20.57 -5.86
CA GLY A 127 27.88 21.80 -5.60
C GLY A 127 28.33 21.97 -4.15
N VAL A 128 27.84 21.17 -3.20
CA VAL A 128 28.39 21.11 -1.84
C VAL A 128 29.62 20.20 -1.85
N PRO A 129 30.82 20.74 -1.54
CA PRO A 129 32.03 19.90 -1.42
C PRO A 129 31.83 18.77 -0.40
N GLU A 130 32.28 17.56 -0.73
CA GLU A 130 32.08 16.35 0.09
C GLU A 130 32.50 16.54 1.56
N HIS A 131 33.63 17.23 1.79
CA HIS A 131 34.14 17.48 3.14
C HIS A 131 33.25 18.46 3.96
N LEU A 132 32.30 19.17 3.34
CA LEU A 132 31.35 20.06 4.01
C LEU A 132 30.02 19.35 4.27
N ARG A 133 29.71 18.28 3.60
CA ARG A 133 28.46 17.52 3.81
C ARG A 133 28.33 17.01 5.26
N TRP A 134 29.43 16.68 5.93
CA TRP A 134 29.48 16.25 7.34
C TRP A 134 29.01 17.31 8.35
N TYR A 135 28.93 18.58 7.94
CA TYR A 135 28.46 19.67 8.80
C TYR A 135 27.02 20.08 8.53
N ILE A 136 26.36 19.40 7.60
CA ILE A 136 24.94 19.65 7.28
C ILE A 136 24.07 18.93 8.31
N ASP A 137 23.12 19.66 8.88
CA ASP A 137 22.09 19.09 9.74
C ASP A 137 20.98 18.48 8.87
N MET A 138 21.12 17.20 8.52
CA MET A 138 20.16 16.48 7.65
C MET A 138 18.78 16.36 8.28
N ASP A 139 18.70 16.23 9.60
CA ASP A 139 17.41 16.22 10.31
C ASP A 139 16.67 17.56 10.17
N ALA A 140 17.41 18.67 10.14
CA ALA A 140 16.81 19.98 9.94
C ALA A 140 16.29 20.12 8.50
N ILE A 141 17.07 19.69 7.50
CA ILE A 141 16.66 19.74 6.09
C ILE A 141 15.44 18.84 5.88
N MET A 142 15.44 17.63 6.41
CA MET A 142 14.31 16.69 6.27
C MET A 142 13.02 17.31 6.83
N ARG A 143 13.07 17.94 8.01
CA ARG A 143 11.92 18.63 8.60
C ARG A 143 11.43 19.80 7.74
N ASP A 144 12.33 20.53 7.11
CA ASP A 144 11.96 21.62 6.21
C ASP A 144 11.27 21.08 4.96
N PHE A 145 11.75 19.97 4.38
CA PHE A 145 11.10 19.30 3.25
C PHE A 145 9.71 18.77 3.63
N GLU A 146 9.58 18.12 4.79
CA GLU A 146 8.27 17.63 5.29
C GLU A 146 7.30 18.80 5.53
N PHE A 147 7.81 19.94 5.98
CA PHE A 147 7.00 21.16 6.14
C PHE A 147 6.55 21.76 4.79
N ASP A 148 7.38 21.62 3.76
CA ASP A 148 7.11 22.08 2.40
C ASP A 148 6.30 21.07 1.54
N GLY A 149 5.81 19.98 2.15
CA GLY A 149 4.89 19.03 1.52
C GLY A 149 5.51 17.68 1.12
N LEU A 150 6.78 17.40 1.49
CA LEU A 150 7.34 16.06 1.28
C LEU A 150 6.72 15.07 2.28
N THR A 151 6.10 14.02 1.77
CA THR A 151 5.65 12.88 2.57
C THR A 151 6.63 11.72 2.41
N ILE A 152 7.04 11.11 3.53
CA ILE A 152 7.94 9.95 3.57
C ILE A 152 7.19 8.80 4.22
N ILE A 153 6.95 7.73 3.45
CA ILE A 153 6.26 6.52 3.89
C ILE A 153 7.29 5.39 3.99
N GLU A 154 7.42 4.81 5.18
CA GLU A 154 8.23 3.62 5.41
C GLU A 154 7.44 2.39 4.94
N LEU A 155 8.09 1.53 4.16
CA LEU A 155 7.54 0.27 3.71
C LEU A 155 7.93 -0.87 4.67
N ASN A 156 7.25 -2.01 4.60
CA ASN A 156 7.25 -3.03 5.66
C ASN A 156 8.62 -3.64 6.01
N ASP A 157 9.56 -3.64 5.10
CA ASP A 157 10.91 -4.17 5.36
C ASP A 157 11.80 -3.20 6.15
N GLY A 158 11.39 -1.91 6.25
CA GLY A 158 12.13 -0.87 6.96
C GLY A 158 13.40 -0.40 6.26
N ASP A 159 13.71 -0.98 5.10
CA ASP A 159 14.85 -0.64 4.25
C ASP A 159 14.44 0.12 2.99
N ASP A 160 13.14 0.13 2.64
CA ASP A 160 12.60 0.88 1.51
C ASP A 160 11.61 1.97 1.97
N PHE A 161 11.67 3.10 1.30
CA PHE A 161 10.86 4.28 1.60
C PHE A 161 10.27 4.85 0.32
N LEU A 162 9.02 5.29 0.41
CA LEU A 162 8.36 6.05 -0.64
C LEU A 162 8.40 7.54 -0.27
N PHE A 163 8.95 8.35 -1.15
CA PHE A 163 8.98 9.81 -1.07
C PHE A 163 7.97 10.38 -2.06
N LEU A 164 7.02 11.16 -1.56
CA LEU A 164 6.01 11.84 -2.36
C LEU A 164 6.19 13.35 -2.21
N HIS A 165 6.24 14.05 -3.32
CA HIS A 165 6.29 15.50 -3.34
C HIS A 165 5.02 16.06 -3.96
N ASP A 166 4.28 16.88 -3.18
CA ASP A 166 3.09 17.61 -3.65
C ASP A 166 3.42 18.70 -4.67
#